data_24cc31cc27c88e0ff7680c843a142a62
#
_entry.id   24cc31cc27c88e0ff7680c843a142a62
#
_cell.length_a   1.000
_cell.length_b   1.000
_cell.length_c   1.000
_cell.angle_alpha   90.00
_cell.angle_beta   90.00
_cell.angle_gamma   90.00
#
_symmetry.space_group_name_H-M   'P 1'
#
loop_
_entity.id
_entity.type
_entity.pdbx_description
1 polymer ?
#
loop_
_entity_poly.entity_id
_entity_poly.type
_entity_poly.pdbx_seq_one_letter_code
_entity_poly.pdbx_strand_id
1 'polypeptide(L)'
;MKPTRLRNLPDELRREIKQARQAKGWTQLELGRKVRLAQRHISGIETGKIVPRYDTLLEILRALDRDLVMVPRELLPVVQATVRDYRNRKAHDKTDERPLYADNDEEGAS
;
A
#
# COMPACT_ATOMS: atom_id res chain seq x y z
N MET A 1 -28.38 9.05 -11.43
CA MET A 1 -27.02 9.09 -11.95
C MET A 1 -26.50 7.68 -12.15
N LYS A 2 -25.88 7.44 -13.28
CA LYS A 2 -25.36 6.13 -13.55
C LYS A 2 -24.01 5.95 -12.87
N PRO A 3 -23.75 4.80 -12.27
CA PRO A 3 -22.42 4.57 -11.71
C PRO A 3 -21.42 4.45 -12.85
N THR A 4 -20.22 4.94 -12.61
CA THR A 4 -19.16 4.84 -13.58
C THR A 4 -18.55 3.45 -13.48
N ARG A 5 -18.40 2.80 -14.63
CA ARG A 5 -17.75 1.50 -14.65
C ARG A 5 -16.25 1.72 -14.53
N LEU A 6 -15.65 1.05 -13.57
CA LEU A 6 -14.21 1.13 -13.41
C LEU A 6 -13.56 0.17 -14.37
N ARG A 7 -12.62 0.66 -15.15
CA ARG A 7 -11.87 -0.15 -16.10
C ARG A 7 -10.52 -0.59 -15.55
N ASN A 8 -10.11 0.04 -14.47
CA ASN A 8 -8.88 -0.34 -13.79
C ASN A 8 -8.99 0.15 -12.36
N LEU A 9 -8.06 -0.24 -11.53
CA LEU A 9 -8.05 0.26 -10.16
C LEU A 9 -7.74 1.76 -10.18
N PRO A 10 -8.33 2.52 -9.26
CA PRO A 10 -8.01 3.94 -9.15
C PRO A 10 -6.52 4.17 -8.98
N ASP A 11 -6.04 5.29 -9.50
CA ASP A 11 -4.62 5.63 -9.42
C ASP A 11 -4.11 5.65 -8.00
N GLU A 12 -4.91 6.16 -7.07
CA GLU A 12 -4.51 6.22 -5.67
C GLU A 12 -4.23 4.84 -5.10
N LEU A 13 -5.10 3.90 -5.40
CA LEU A 13 -4.95 2.55 -4.89
C LEU A 13 -3.75 1.87 -5.51
N ARG A 14 -3.56 2.05 -6.81
CA ARG A 14 -2.41 1.46 -7.49
C ARG A 14 -1.10 2.01 -6.95
N ARG A 15 -1.06 3.32 -6.70
CA ARG A 15 0.12 3.95 -6.14
C ARG A 15 0.40 3.44 -4.73
N GLU A 16 -0.67 3.27 -3.95
CA GLU A 16 -0.51 2.78 -2.59
C GLU A 16 0.07 1.37 -2.58
N ILE A 17 -0.39 0.51 -3.48
CA ILE A 17 0.13 -0.85 -3.59
C ILE A 17 1.62 -0.81 -3.91
N LYS A 18 1.99 -0.02 -4.89
CA LYS A 18 3.39 0.07 -5.30
C LYS A 18 4.26 0.63 -4.18
N GLN A 19 3.81 1.68 -3.53
CA GLN A 19 4.58 2.30 -2.45
C GLN A 19 4.73 1.37 -1.26
N ALA A 20 3.65 0.65 -0.92
CA ALA A 20 3.72 -0.29 0.19
C ALA A 20 4.68 -1.44 -0.13
N ARG A 21 4.68 -1.90 -1.38
CA ARG A 21 5.60 -2.94 -1.82
C ARG A 21 7.04 -2.45 -1.70
N GLN A 22 7.29 -1.24 -2.21
CA GLN A 22 8.64 -0.67 -2.17
C GLN A 22 9.11 -0.42 -0.74
N ALA A 23 8.20 -0.04 0.14
CA ALA A 23 8.53 0.17 1.53
C ALA A 23 8.97 -1.12 2.22
N LYS A 24 8.49 -2.26 1.73
CA LYS A 24 8.93 -3.54 2.26
C LYS A 24 10.21 -4.04 1.57
N GLY A 25 10.69 -3.29 0.59
CA GLY A 25 11.90 -3.69 -0.14
C GLY A 25 11.66 -4.83 -1.11
N TRP A 26 10.42 -5.03 -1.53
CA TRP A 26 10.10 -6.15 -2.42
C TRP A 26 10.02 -5.72 -3.87
N THR A 27 10.52 -6.58 -4.75
CA THR A 27 10.29 -6.43 -6.18
C THR A 27 8.88 -6.94 -6.50
N GLN A 28 8.44 -6.66 -7.72
CA GLN A 28 7.15 -7.21 -8.18
C GLN A 28 7.17 -8.73 -8.17
N LEU A 29 8.31 -9.31 -8.50
CA LEU A 29 8.46 -10.76 -8.47
C LEU A 29 8.29 -11.29 -7.05
N GLU A 30 8.91 -10.62 -6.07
CA GLU A 30 8.81 -11.06 -4.69
C GLU A 30 7.40 -10.96 -4.14
N LEU A 31 6.70 -9.86 -4.44
CA LEU A 31 5.31 -9.74 -4.05
C LEU A 31 4.49 -10.84 -4.71
N GLY A 32 4.73 -11.07 -6.00
CA GLY A 32 4.01 -12.13 -6.72
C GLY A 32 4.19 -13.48 -6.07
N ARG A 33 5.39 -13.80 -5.65
CA ARG A 33 5.65 -15.06 -4.98
C ARG A 33 4.86 -15.20 -3.68
N LYS A 34 4.70 -14.12 -2.96
CA LYS A 34 3.98 -14.16 -1.69
C LYS A 34 2.50 -14.41 -1.88
N VAL A 35 1.94 -13.96 -2.99
CA VAL A 35 0.52 -14.12 -3.25
C VAL A 35 0.25 -15.08 -4.40
N ARG A 36 1.29 -15.78 -4.87
CA ARG A 36 1.19 -16.81 -5.91
C ARG A 36 0.68 -16.25 -7.23
N LEU A 37 1.21 -15.11 -7.62
CA LEU A 37 0.92 -14.49 -8.90
C LEU A 37 2.21 -14.27 -9.66
N ALA A 38 2.12 -14.33 -10.98
CA ALA A 38 3.27 -14.03 -11.82
C ALA A 38 3.63 -12.55 -11.70
N GLN A 39 4.92 -12.26 -11.89
CA GLN A 39 5.39 -10.89 -11.82
C GLN A 39 4.64 -9.98 -12.79
N ARG A 40 4.37 -10.47 -14.00
CA ARG A 40 3.66 -9.67 -15.01
C ARG A 40 2.23 -9.34 -14.55
N HIS A 41 1.65 -10.19 -13.72
CA HIS A 41 0.32 -9.94 -13.20
C HIS A 41 0.36 -8.79 -12.19
N ILE A 42 1.36 -8.82 -11.30
CA ILE A 42 1.56 -7.71 -10.35
C ILE A 42 1.82 -6.43 -11.12
N SER A 43 2.68 -6.49 -12.14
CA SER A 43 2.97 -5.32 -12.96
C SER A 43 1.69 -4.78 -13.62
N GLY A 44 0.85 -5.68 -14.13
CA GLY A 44 -0.39 -5.26 -14.78
C GLY A 44 -1.33 -4.58 -13.80
N ILE A 45 -1.38 -5.05 -12.56
CA ILE A 45 -2.22 -4.42 -11.54
C ILE A 45 -1.68 -3.03 -11.21
N GLU A 46 -0.38 -2.91 -11.02
CA GLU A 46 0.22 -1.62 -10.65
C GLU A 46 0.12 -0.59 -11.77
N THR A 47 0.14 -1.02 -13.01
CA THR A 47 0.04 -0.10 -14.15
C THR A 47 -1.39 0.15 -14.61
N GLY A 48 -2.35 -0.57 -14.04
CA GLY A 48 -3.75 -0.39 -14.39
C GLY A 48 -4.23 -1.21 -15.55
N LYS A 49 -3.39 -2.10 -16.07
CA LYS A 49 -3.81 -2.97 -17.18
C LYS A 49 -4.66 -4.13 -16.74
N ILE A 50 -4.56 -4.51 -15.48
CA ILE A 50 -5.30 -5.63 -14.93
C ILE A 50 -6.06 -5.16 -13.70
N VAL A 51 -7.34 -5.51 -13.63
CA VAL A 51 -8.13 -5.28 -12.42
C VAL A 51 -8.25 -6.62 -11.73
N PRO A 52 -7.65 -6.78 -10.55
CA PRO A 52 -7.71 -8.06 -9.87
C PRO A 52 -9.10 -8.34 -9.32
N ARG A 53 -9.40 -9.61 -9.10
CA ARG A 53 -10.61 -9.97 -8.38
C ARG A 53 -10.47 -9.48 -6.94
N TYR A 54 -11.61 -9.35 -6.29
CA TYR A 54 -11.64 -8.81 -4.93
C TYR A 54 -10.78 -9.65 -3.97
N ASP A 55 -10.90 -10.96 -4.03
CA ASP A 55 -10.13 -11.82 -3.14
C ASP A 55 -8.63 -11.72 -3.41
N THR A 56 -8.24 -11.62 -4.67
CA THR A 56 -6.85 -11.43 -5.02
C THR A 56 -6.33 -10.08 -4.51
N LEU A 57 -7.14 -9.05 -4.66
CA LEU A 57 -6.77 -7.73 -4.17
C LEU A 57 -6.55 -7.76 -2.66
N LEU A 58 -7.45 -8.40 -1.92
CA LEU A 58 -7.28 -8.49 -0.48
C LEU A 58 -6.01 -9.24 -0.10
N GLU A 59 -5.68 -10.31 -0.81
CA GLU A 59 -4.47 -11.05 -0.54
C GLU A 59 -3.24 -10.17 -0.72
N ILE A 60 -3.22 -9.40 -1.80
CA ILE A 60 -2.12 -8.48 -2.07
C ILE A 60 -2.01 -7.46 -0.95
N LEU A 61 -3.14 -6.85 -0.58
CA LEU A 61 -3.13 -5.81 0.44
C LEU A 61 -2.66 -6.36 1.78
N ARG A 62 -3.12 -7.55 2.14
CA ARG A 62 -2.73 -8.15 3.42
C ARG A 62 -1.26 -8.55 3.44
N ALA A 63 -0.73 -8.99 2.32
CA ALA A 63 0.70 -9.25 2.22
C ALA A 63 1.50 -7.97 2.44
N LEU A 64 0.91 -6.83 2.14
CA LEU A 64 1.54 -5.53 2.31
C LEU A 64 1.15 -4.87 3.64
N ASP A 65 0.53 -5.62 4.54
CA ASP A 65 0.06 -5.13 5.84
C ASP A 65 -0.96 -4.00 5.67
N ARG A 66 -1.81 -4.15 4.67
CA ARG A 66 -2.90 -3.22 4.40
C ARG A 66 -4.21 -3.98 4.46
N ASP A 67 -5.28 -3.24 4.55
CA ASP A 67 -6.61 -3.85 4.48
C ASP A 67 -7.55 -2.87 3.81
N LEU A 68 -8.76 -3.33 3.52
CA LEU A 68 -9.74 -2.53 2.83
C LEU A 68 -10.97 -2.48 3.70
N VAL A 69 -11.49 -1.29 3.94
CA VAL A 69 -12.70 -1.15 4.74
C VAL A 69 -13.69 -0.23 4.02
N MET A 70 -14.96 -0.47 4.27
CA MET A 70 -16.00 0.40 3.78
C MET A 70 -16.30 1.43 4.83
N VAL A 71 -16.37 2.70 4.43
CA VAL A 71 -16.70 3.77 5.36
C VAL A 71 -17.87 4.57 4.80
N PRO A 72 -18.74 5.07 5.68
CA PRO A 72 -19.78 6.00 5.23
C PRO A 72 -19.12 7.20 4.54
N ARG A 73 -19.72 7.63 3.45
CA ARG A 73 -19.12 8.71 2.65
C ARG A 73 -18.84 9.97 3.47
N GLU A 74 -19.73 10.28 4.41
CA GLU A 74 -19.56 11.49 5.20
C GLU A 74 -18.34 11.42 6.12
N LEU A 75 -17.82 10.22 6.41
CA LEU A 75 -16.63 10.08 7.23
C LEU A 75 -15.36 10.07 6.41
N LEU A 76 -15.48 10.06 5.09
CA LEU A 76 -14.32 9.93 4.24
C LEU A 76 -13.25 11.00 4.49
N PRO A 77 -13.60 12.29 4.62
CA PRO A 77 -12.57 13.30 4.90
C PRO A 77 -11.82 13.04 6.20
N VAL A 78 -12.53 12.57 7.24
CA VAL A 78 -11.88 12.27 8.51
C VAL A 78 -10.94 11.09 8.38
N VAL A 79 -11.38 10.05 7.70
CA VAL A 79 -10.55 8.87 7.50
C VAL A 79 -9.32 9.22 6.66
N GLN A 80 -9.51 9.98 5.60
CA GLN A 80 -8.39 10.40 4.76
C GLN A 80 -7.39 11.24 5.52
N ALA A 81 -7.87 12.14 6.38
CA ALA A 81 -6.99 12.96 7.21
C ALA A 81 -6.22 12.08 8.20
N THR A 82 -6.88 11.10 8.79
CA THR A 82 -6.25 10.19 9.73
C THR A 82 -5.13 9.40 9.07
N VAL A 83 -5.39 8.88 7.87
CA VAL A 83 -4.38 8.12 7.14
C VAL A 83 -3.21 9.02 6.75
N ARG A 84 -3.51 10.24 6.28
CA ARG A 84 -2.47 11.18 5.90
C ARG A 84 -1.59 11.54 7.10
N ASP A 85 -2.21 11.81 8.25
CA ASP A 85 -1.46 12.16 9.45
C ASP A 85 -0.57 11.00 9.91
N TYR A 86 -1.09 9.79 9.85
CA TYR A 86 -0.30 8.63 10.19
C TYR A 86 0.91 8.49 9.26
N ARG A 87 0.69 8.68 7.96
CA ARG A 87 1.76 8.59 6.99
C ARG A 87 2.83 9.65 7.24
N ASN A 88 2.40 10.86 7.55
CA ASN A 88 3.33 11.94 7.81
C ASN A 88 4.13 11.69 9.08
N ARG A 89 3.50 11.15 10.11
CA ARG A 89 4.22 10.81 11.33
C ARG A 89 5.24 9.72 11.10
N LYS A 90 4.87 8.70 10.30
CA LYS A 90 5.79 7.62 10.00
C LYS A 90 7.01 8.14 9.22
N ALA A 91 6.78 9.00 8.25
CA ALA A 91 7.88 9.56 7.49
C ALA A 91 8.78 10.42 8.36
N HIS A 92 8.17 11.20 9.26
CA HIS A 92 8.93 12.05 10.16
C HIS A 92 9.74 11.23 11.15
N ASP A 93 9.13 10.20 11.73
CA ASP A 93 9.82 9.32 12.65
C ASP A 93 10.99 8.64 11.97
N LYS A 94 10.82 8.21 10.74
CA LYS A 94 11.89 7.59 10.02
C LYS A 94 13.03 8.54 9.80
N THR A 95 12.73 9.78 9.49
CA THR A 95 13.74 10.80 9.31
C THR A 95 14.47 11.10 10.61
N ASP A 96 13.71 11.18 11.70
CA ASP A 96 14.30 11.45 12.99
C ASP A 96 15.14 10.33 13.50
N GLU A 97 14.83 9.12 13.13
CA GLU A 97 15.58 7.98 13.56
C GLU A 97 16.89 7.86 12.93
N ARG A 98 17.25 8.63 11.93
CA ARG A 98 18.47 8.44 11.34
C ARG A 98 19.41 8.66 12.26
N PRO A 99 20.13 8.04 12.37
CA PRO A 99 21.15 7.83 13.08
C PRO A 99 21.62 8.50 14.07
N LEU A 100 21.09 8.97 14.73
CA LEU A 100 21.52 9.42 15.82
C LEU A 100 21.89 8.37 16.57
N TYR A 101 21.35 7.47 16.47
CA TYR A 101 21.72 6.39 17.10
C TYR A 101 21.97 5.45 16.30
N ALA A 102 22.25 5.69 16.12
CA ALA A 102 22.36 4.90 15.42
C ALA A 102 22.72 4.15 15.57
N ASP A 103 22.41 4.85 16.24
CA ASP A 103 22.45 4.26 16.54
C ASP A 103 22.10 3.50 16.89
N ASN A 104 21.89 3.77 17.11
CA ASN A 104 21.49 3.11 17.52
C ASN A 104 20.91 2.40 17.72
N ASP A 105 20.97 2.54 17.79
CA ASP A 105 20.47 1.90 17.99
C ASP A 105 19.93 1.20 18.10
N GLU A 106 20.01 1.35 18.05
CA GLU A 106 19.61 0.84 18.12
C GLU A 106 19.04 0.08 18.22
N GLU A 107 19.14 0.39 18.26
CA GLU A 107 18.67 -0.17 18.31
C GLU A 107 18.06 -0.96 18.27
N GLY A 108 18.27 -0.75 18.40
CA GLY A 108 17.61 -1.38 18.20
C GLY A 108 16.97 -1.77 17.95
N ALA A 109 16.93 -1.42 17.67
CA ALA A 109 16.36 -1.77 17.27
C ALA A 109 15.84 -2.12 17.01
N SER A 110 15.70 -1.94 16.70
CA SER A 110 15.28 -2.24 16.29
C SER A 110 14.97 -2.52 16.16
#